data_f8b7f5d1b72b2bf891df5e9f5b40c52b
#
_entry.id   f8b7f5d1b72b2bf891df5e9f5b40c52b
#
_cell.length_a   1.000
_cell.length_b   1.000
_cell.length_c   1.000
_cell.angle_alpha   90.00
_cell.angle_beta   90.00
_cell.angle_gamma   90.00
#
_symmetry.space_group_name_H-M   'P 1'
#
loop_
_entity.id
_entity.type
_entity.pdbx_description
1 polymer ?
#
loop_
_entity_poly.entity_id
_entity_poly.type
_entity_poly.pdbx_seq_one_letter_code
_entity_poly.pdbx_strand_id
1 'polypeptide(L)' 'MAKGVVKWFSNQKGYGFITPDGGGKDVFVHHSAILGDGYKTLDEGQQVEFDVTNGPKGEQAANVRKLS' A
#
# COMPACT_ATOMS: atom_id res chain seq x y z
N MET A 1 4.27 7.18 10.67
CA MET A 1 3.91 6.20 9.66
C MET A 1 2.53 5.64 9.96
N ALA A 2 1.75 5.43 8.93
CA ALA A 2 0.43 4.84 9.09
C ALA A 2 0.52 3.33 8.95
N LYS A 3 -0.49 2.63 9.46
CA LYS A 3 -0.61 1.18 9.32
C LYS A 3 -1.95 0.86 8.71
N GLY A 4 -2.00 -0.23 8.00
CA GLY A 4 -3.25 -0.67 7.37
C GLY A 4 -3.16 -2.09 6.87
N VAL A 5 -4.22 -2.48 6.17
CA VAL A 5 -4.35 -3.83 5.60
C VAL A 5 -4.58 -3.68 4.10
N VAL A 6 -3.89 -4.51 3.32
CA VAL A 6 -4.06 -4.50 1.87
C VAL A 6 -5.47 -4.98 1.54
N LYS A 7 -6.25 -4.12 0.89
CA LYS A 7 -7.59 -4.45 0.45
C LYS A 7 -7.54 -5.36 -0.77
N TRP A 8 -6.73 -4.99 -1.76
CA TRP A 8 -6.43 -5.81 -2.91
C TRP A 8 -5.20 -5.24 -3.61
N PHE A 9 -4.54 -6.08 -4.38
CA PHE A 9 -3.38 -5.67 -5.16
C PHE A 9 -3.33 -6.50 -6.44
N SER A 10 -3.10 -5.83 -7.57
CA SER A 10 -3.01 -6.48 -8.86
C SER A 10 -1.56 -6.51 -9.33
N ASN A 11 -0.99 -7.69 -9.40
CA ASN A 11 0.39 -7.85 -9.88
C ASN A 11 0.53 -7.46 -11.35
N GLN A 12 -0.51 -7.69 -12.13
CA GLN A 12 -0.50 -7.35 -13.55
C GLN A 12 -0.52 -5.85 -13.78
N LYS A 13 -1.34 -5.15 -13.01
CA LYS A 13 -1.48 -3.69 -13.15
C LYS A 13 -0.42 -2.95 -12.35
N GLY A 14 0.16 -3.59 -11.34
CA GLY A 14 1.21 -3.00 -10.53
C GLY A 14 0.73 -2.05 -9.47
N TYR A 15 -0.55 -2.12 -9.07
CA TYR A 15 -1.08 -1.25 -8.02
C TYR A 15 -2.21 -1.92 -7.24
N GLY A 16 -2.59 -1.28 -6.15
CA GLY A 16 -3.69 -1.75 -5.33
C GLY A 16 -4.10 -0.68 -4.33
N PHE A 17 -4.81 -1.09 -3.30
CA PHE A 17 -5.31 -0.19 -2.26
C PHE A 17 -5.08 -0.77 -0.88
N ILE A 18 -4.82 0.13 0.06
CA ILE A 18 -4.64 -0.20 1.48
C ILE A 18 -5.77 0.46 2.26
N THR A 19 -6.41 -0.31 3.15
CA THR A 19 -7.41 0.21 4.07
C THR A 19 -6.69 0.62 5.35
N PRO A 20 -6.65 1.92 5.70
CA PRO A 20 -5.96 2.37 6.92
C PRO A 20 -6.63 1.82 8.18
N ASP A 21 -5.81 1.46 9.18
CA ASP A 21 -6.34 0.94 10.45
C ASP A 21 -7.20 1.94 11.19
N GLY A 22 -6.86 3.22 11.09
CA GLY A 22 -7.60 4.28 11.74
C GLY A 22 -8.92 4.67 11.08
N GLY A 23 -9.25 4.00 9.98
CA GLY A 23 -10.43 4.34 9.19
C GLY A 23 -10.12 5.38 8.13
N GLY A 24 -11.15 5.83 7.44
CA GLY A 24 -11.01 6.79 6.36
C GLY A 24 -10.98 6.12 5.00
N LYS A 25 -10.55 6.87 4.01
CA LYS A 25 -10.54 6.39 2.63
C LYS A 25 -9.38 5.44 2.38
N ASP A 26 -9.58 4.50 1.46
CA ASP A 26 -8.51 3.62 1.02
C ASP A 26 -7.40 4.44 0.38
N VAL A 27 -6.17 3.98 0.59
CA VAL A 27 -4.97 4.67 0.10
C VAL A 27 -4.42 3.89 -1.10
N PHE A 28 -4.19 4.59 -2.20
CA PHE A 28 -3.61 4.00 -3.39
C PHE A 28 -2.15 3.59 -3.13
N VAL A 29 -1.75 2.43 -3.63
CA VAL A 29 -0.37 1.96 -3.52
C VAL A 29 0.10 1.43 -4.88
N HIS A 30 1.26 1.92 -5.33
CA HIS A 30 1.91 1.45 -6.57
C HIS A 30 3.08 0.55 -6.19
N HIS A 31 3.40 -0.43 -7.05
CA HIS A 31 4.49 -1.37 -6.75
C HIS A 31 5.82 -0.67 -6.49
N SER A 32 6.06 0.48 -7.10
CA SER A 32 7.29 1.23 -6.89
C SER A 32 7.42 1.79 -5.48
N ALA A 33 6.33 1.87 -4.73
CA ALA A 33 6.31 2.37 -3.37
C ALA A 33 6.61 1.28 -2.34
N ILE A 34 6.66 0.03 -2.75
CA ILE A 34 6.91 -1.10 -1.85
C ILE A 34 8.41 -1.25 -1.62
N LEU A 35 8.82 -1.23 -0.36
CA LEU A 35 10.22 -1.40 0.00
C LEU A 35 10.60 -2.87 0.07
N GLY A 36 11.88 -3.16 -0.13
CA GLY A 36 12.41 -4.49 -0.04
C GLY A 36 13.05 -4.94 -1.34
N ASP A 37 13.72 -6.09 -1.27
CA ASP A 37 14.37 -6.70 -2.41
C ASP A 37 13.45 -7.70 -3.09
N GLY A 38 13.69 -7.94 -4.37
CA GLY A 38 12.99 -8.95 -5.11
C GLY A 38 11.63 -8.50 -5.62
N TYR A 39 10.71 -9.42 -5.68
CA TYR A 39 9.38 -9.18 -6.28
C TYR A 39 8.54 -8.29 -5.39
N LYS A 40 8.14 -7.14 -5.93
CA LYS A 40 7.39 -6.14 -5.18
C LYS A 40 5.90 -6.33 -5.37
N THR A 41 5.30 -7.13 -4.52
CA THR A 41 3.89 -7.46 -4.57
C THR A 41 3.32 -7.50 -3.15
N LEU A 42 2.01 -7.30 -3.05
CA LEU A 42 1.29 -7.36 -1.79
C LEU A 42 0.17 -8.39 -1.90
N ASP A 43 -0.13 -9.03 -0.78
CA ASP A 43 -1.22 -9.99 -0.71
C ASP A 43 -2.44 -9.36 -0.05
N GLU A 44 -3.63 -9.77 -0.48
CA GLU A 44 -4.87 -9.33 0.13
C GLU A 44 -4.90 -9.71 1.60
N GLY A 45 -5.24 -8.76 2.45
CA GLY A 45 -5.29 -8.98 3.89
C GLY A 45 -3.95 -8.83 4.60
N GLN A 46 -2.89 -8.56 3.87
CA GLN A 46 -1.56 -8.40 4.46
C GLN A 46 -1.46 -7.08 5.22
N GLN A 47 -0.86 -7.12 6.41
CA GLN A 47 -0.63 -5.92 7.20
C GLN A 47 0.62 -5.20 6.70
N VAL A 48 0.51 -3.88 6.57
CA VAL A 48 1.59 -3.03 6.07
C VAL A 48 1.70 -1.76 6.87
N GLU A 49 2.87 -1.14 6.79
CA GLU A 49 3.16 0.18 7.33
C GLU A 49 3.57 1.06 6.17
N PHE A 50 3.13 2.31 6.17
CA PHE A 50 3.38 3.19 5.03
C PHE A 50 3.29 4.66 5.43
N ASP A 51 3.82 5.51 4.56
CA ASP A 51 3.66 6.96 4.66
C ASP A 51 2.57 7.39 3.68
N VAL A 52 1.78 8.38 4.07
CA VAL A 52 0.74 8.93 3.21
C VAL A 52 1.26 10.19 2.53
N THR A 53 1.17 10.21 1.21
CA THR A 53 1.56 11.37 0.42
C THR A 53 0.43 11.74 -0.52
N ASN A 54 0.47 12.95 -1.07
CA ASN A 54 -0.51 13.38 -2.06
C ASN A 54 0.04 13.14 -3.45
N GLY A 55 -0.74 12.46 -4.26
CA GLY A 55 -0.36 12.15 -5.64
C GLY A 55 -1.44 12.60 -6.62
N PRO A 56 -1.24 12.32 -7.90
CA PRO A 56 -2.21 12.70 -8.94
C PRO A 56 -3.60 12.13 -8.75
N LYS A 57 -3.71 11.01 -8.08
CA LYS A 57 -4.99 10.33 -7.84
C LYS A 57 -5.52 10.55 -6.42
N GLY A 58 -4.92 11.48 -5.68
CA GLY A 58 -5.27 11.74 -4.30
C GLY A 58 -4.23 11.17 -3.34
N GLU A 59 -4.65 10.73 -2.16
CA GLU A 59 -3.72 10.15 -1.20
C GLU A 59 -3.15 8.83 -1.69
N GLN A 60 -1.84 8.67 -1.53
CA GLN A 60 -1.18 7.43 -1.94
C GLN A 60 -0.12 7.04 -0.92
N ALA A 61 0.19 5.75 -0.87
CA ALA A 61 1.16 5.20 0.05
C ALA A 61 2.56 5.32 -0.53
N ALA A 62 3.52 5.56 0.36
CA ALA A 62 4.94 5.59 0.01
C ALA A 62 5.69 4.82 1.07
N ASN A 63 6.87 4.30 0.73
CA ASN A 63 7.73 3.57 1.67
C ASN A 63 6.96 2.44 2.38
N VAL A 64 6.23 1.66 1.59
CA VAL A 64 5.38 0.60 2.13
C VAL A 64 6.23 -0.57 2.62
N ARG A 65 6.00 -0.99 3.87
CA ARG A 65 6.69 -2.12 4.49
C ARG A 65 5.69 -3.19 4.87
N LYS A 66 6.02 -4.42 4.57
CA LYS A 66 5.21 -5.57 4.98
C LYS A 66 5.49 -5.86 6.45
N LEU A 67 4.43 -5.97 7.25
CA LEU A 67 4.53 -6.28 8.68
C LEU A 67 4.27 -7.75 8.97
N SER A 68 3.72 -8.46 8.02
CA SER A 68 3.40 -9.87 8.23
C SER A 68 3.76 -10.70 7.03
#